data_4b46bd4c2a20c1718bf461cf36553df7
#
_entry.id   4b46bd4c2a20c1718bf461cf36553df7
#
_cell.length_a   1.000
_cell.length_b   1.000
_cell.length_c   1.000
_cell.angle_alpha   90.00
_cell.angle_beta   90.00
_cell.angle_gamma   90.00
#
_symmetry.space_group_name_H-M   'P 1'
#
loop_
_entity.id
_entity.type
_entity.pdbx_description
1 polymer ?
#
loop_
_entity_poly.entity_id
_entity_poly.type
_entity_poly.pdbx_seq_one_letter_code
_entity_poly.pdbx_strand_id
1 'polypeptide(L)'
;MIKPPAWRTVLSLFIIIEEEPEIPDSKDAAVLENVDGTVDLEHVAFSYVPDKKLIEDFNLHVKQGQRIAIVGPTGCGKTTLINLLMRFYDVNDGKISVSGIDIREMTRHSLRAGYGMVLQDTWLKTGTIRENIVMGKPDATDEEVIAAAKAVHAHSFIKRLPEGYNTFITEDGGGLSQGQKQLLCITRVMLCHPPMLILDEATSSIDTRTEIKIQNAFAKLMEGRTSFIVAHRLSTIQNADVILVMKDGKIIEQGNHEELLAKQGFYANLYQSQFAK
;
A
#
# COMPACT_ATOMS: atom_id res chain seq x y z
N MET A 1 31.92 -3.69 -8.58
CA MET A 1 31.00 -4.25 -7.55
C MET A 1 31.47 -5.65 -7.22
N ILE A 2 31.96 -5.87 -6.00
CA ILE A 2 32.44 -7.19 -5.55
C ILE A 2 31.20 -8.00 -5.19
N LYS A 3 30.94 -9.12 -5.89
CA LYS A 3 29.87 -10.05 -5.52
C LYS A 3 30.09 -10.51 -4.07
N PRO A 4 29.05 -10.50 -3.21
CA PRO A 4 29.20 -11.05 -1.88
C PRO A 4 29.63 -12.51 -1.95
N PRO A 5 30.49 -12.97 -1.04
CA PRO A 5 31.00 -14.34 -1.09
C PRO A 5 29.83 -15.33 -0.89
N ALA A 6 29.92 -16.47 -1.62
CA ALA A 6 28.85 -17.48 -1.69
C ALA A 6 28.34 -17.96 -0.32
N TRP A 7 29.17 -17.97 0.73
CA TRP A 7 28.79 -18.35 2.08
C TRP A 7 27.77 -17.40 2.73
N ARG A 8 27.76 -16.09 2.36
CA ARG A 8 26.74 -15.14 2.84
C ARG A 8 25.35 -15.46 2.29
N THR A 9 25.26 -15.90 1.03
CA THR A 9 24.01 -16.34 0.43
C THR A 9 23.51 -17.65 1.04
N VAL A 10 24.42 -18.57 1.35
CA VAL A 10 24.08 -19.82 2.05
C VAL A 10 23.63 -19.55 3.48
N LEU A 11 24.30 -18.65 4.21
CA LEU A 11 23.92 -18.28 5.58
C LEU A 11 22.54 -17.61 5.65
N SER A 12 22.22 -16.72 4.68
CA SER A 12 20.89 -16.10 4.61
C SER A 12 19.79 -17.11 4.27
N LEU A 13 20.08 -18.12 3.44
CA LEU A 13 19.16 -19.23 3.17
C LEU A 13 18.92 -20.09 4.43
N PHE A 14 19.95 -20.39 5.21
CA PHE A 14 19.80 -21.13 6.47
C PHE A 14 18.98 -20.35 7.50
N ILE A 15 19.18 -19.02 7.63
CA ILE A 15 18.39 -18.18 8.54
C ILE A 15 16.90 -18.23 8.14
N ILE A 16 16.57 -18.16 6.84
CA ILE A 16 15.17 -18.25 6.37
C ILE A 16 14.55 -19.64 6.62
N ILE A 17 15.35 -20.71 6.54
CA ILE A 17 14.87 -22.09 6.77
C ILE A 17 14.67 -22.38 8.26
N GLU A 18 15.43 -21.72 9.14
CA GLU A 18 15.35 -21.87 10.59
C GLU A 18 14.34 -20.92 11.27
N GLU A 19 13.76 -19.96 10.50
CA GLU A 19 12.69 -19.10 11.03
C GLU A 19 11.44 -19.92 11.37
N GLU A 20 10.82 -19.58 12.48
CA GLU A 20 9.55 -20.19 12.85
C GLU A 20 8.48 -19.89 11.78
N PRO A 21 7.74 -20.92 11.32
CA PRO A 21 6.69 -20.69 10.33
C PRO A 21 5.61 -19.76 10.88
N GLU A 22 5.05 -18.93 10.01
CA GLU A 22 3.90 -18.08 10.34
C GLU A 22 2.80 -18.93 11.00
N ILE A 23 2.19 -18.42 12.06
CA ILE A 23 1.08 -19.10 12.73
C ILE A 23 0.01 -19.44 11.68
N PRO A 24 -0.36 -20.70 11.49
CA PRO A 24 -1.32 -21.06 10.45
C PRO A 24 -2.70 -20.44 10.72
N ASP A 25 -3.46 -20.22 9.66
CA ASP A 25 -4.87 -19.82 9.81
C ASP A 25 -5.63 -20.91 10.56
N SER A 26 -6.67 -20.53 11.33
CA SER A 26 -7.50 -21.50 12.03
C SER A 26 -8.19 -22.44 11.02
N LYS A 27 -8.48 -23.68 11.43
CA LYS A 27 -9.15 -24.65 10.55
C LYS A 27 -10.53 -24.18 10.09
N ASP A 28 -11.18 -23.34 10.89
CA ASP A 28 -12.53 -22.79 10.64
C ASP A 28 -12.45 -21.32 10.18
N ALA A 29 -11.27 -20.85 9.72
CA ALA A 29 -11.10 -19.50 9.25
C ALA A 29 -12.03 -19.18 8.07
N ALA A 30 -12.77 -18.10 8.19
CA ALA A 30 -13.68 -17.64 7.15
C ALA A 30 -12.92 -17.24 5.88
N VAL A 31 -13.50 -17.53 4.72
CA VAL A 31 -13.06 -16.99 3.44
C VAL A 31 -13.88 -15.73 3.17
N LEU A 32 -13.23 -14.60 3.05
CA LEU A 32 -13.87 -13.31 2.79
C LEU A 32 -14.22 -13.21 1.30
N GLU A 33 -15.46 -13.51 0.94
CA GLU A 33 -15.91 -13.50 -0.47
C GLU A 33 -16.39 -12.10 -0.92
N ASN A 34 -17.07 -11.37 -0.03
CA ASN A 34 -17.62 -10.05 -0.32
C ASN A 34 -17.03 -9.02 0.65
N VAL A 35 -16.03 -8.27 0.19
CA VAL A 35 -15.40 -7.19 0.95
C VAL A 35 -16.14 -5.90 0.66
N ASP A 36 -16.83 -5.33 1.65
CA ASP A 36 -17.50 -4.04 1.51
C ASP A 36 -16.53 -2.84 1.64
N GLY A 37 -15.34 -3.08 2.19
CA GLY A 37 -14.30 -2.07 2.39
C GLY A 37 -14.44 -1.28 3.69
N THR A 38 -15.29 -1.71 4.64
CA THR A 38 -15.29 -1.18 6.00
C THR A 38 -14.14 -1.78 6.81
N VAL A 39 -13.47 -0.96 7.62
CA VAL A 39 -12.35 -1.39 8.46
C VAL A 39 -12.47 -0.74 9.83
N ASP A 40 -12.47 -1.56 10.87
CA ASP A 40 -12.53 -1.13 12.26
C ASP A 40 -11.29 -1.56 13.03
N LEU A 41 -10.69 -0.63 13.74
CA LEU A 41 -9.63 -0.88 14.72
C LEU A 41 -10.15 -0.47 16.08
N GLU A 42 -10.20 -1.41 17.02
CA GLU A 42 -10.75 -1.19 18.36
C GLU A 42 -9.68 -1.53 19.40
N HIS A 43 -9.27 -0.53 20.17
CA HIS A 43 -8.28 -0.64 21.24
C HIS A 43 -6.98 -1.36 20.82
N VAL A 44 -6.55 -1.18 19.59
CA VAL A 44 -5.39 -1.88 19.03
C VAL A 44 -4.12 -1.46 19.74
N ALA A 45 -3.39 -2.43 20.29
CA ALA A 45 -2.05 -2.27 20.80
C ALA A 45 -1.08 -3.23 20.09
N PHE A 46 0.11 -2.74 19.80
CA PHE A 46 1.13 -3.54 19.12
C PHE A 46 2.56 -3.11 19.49
N SER A 47 3.43 -4.09 19.61
CA SER A 47 4.88 -3.93 19.73
C SER A 47 5.60 -5.10 19.08
N TYR A 48 6.70 -4.83 18.37
CA TYR A 48 7.56 -5.90 17.82
C TYR A 48 8.36 -6.63 18.91
N VAL A 49 8.65 -5.95 19.99
CA VAL A 49 9.33 -6.51 21.18
C VAL A 49 8.56 -6.09 22.43
N PRO A 50 8.41 -6.96 23.44
CA PRO A 50 7.52 -6.74 24.59
C PRO A 50 7.76 -5.41 25.33
N ASP A 51 9.02 -5.00 25.46
CA ASP A 51 9.40 -3.83 26.28
C ASP A 51 9.33 -2.50 25.53
N LYS A 52 9.04 -2.52 24.22
CA LYS A 52 9.00 -1.30 23.38
C LYS A 52 7.64 -1.15 22.73
N LYS A 53 6.69 -0.56 23.46
CA LYS A 53 5.37 -0.23 22.92
C LYS A 53 5.52 0.69 21.71
N LEU A 54 4.82 0.35 20.62
CA LEU A 54 4.83 1.10 19.38
C LEU A 54 3.47 1.68 19.03
N ILE A 55 2.40 0.91 19.20
CA ILE A 55 1.02 1.36 19.04
C ILE A 55 0.29 1.07 20.35
N GLU A 56 -0.41 2.07 20.90
CA GLU A 56 -1.15 1.98 22.14
C GLU A 56 -2.56 2.54 21.93
N ASP A 57 -3.58 1.75 22.29
CA ASP A 57 -5.00 2.15 22.27
C ASP A 57 -5.44 2.86 20.97
N PHE A 58 -5.09 2.27 19.83
CA PHE A 58 -5.39 2.85 18.54
C PHE A 58 -6.81 2.50 18.12
N ASN A 59 -7.64 3.53 17.90
CA ASN A 59 -9.04 3.40 17.53
C ASN A 59 -9.30 4.11 16.21
N LEU A 60 -9.92 3.43 15.25
CA LEU A 60 -10.27 3.98 13.95
C LEU A 60 -11.48 3.25 13.37
N HIS A 61 -12.44 4.02 12.87
CA HIS A 61 -13.57 3.51 12.10
C HIS A 61 -13.54 4.05 10.69
N VAL A 62 -13.44 3.16 9.69
CA VAL A 62 -13.35 3.51 8.28
C VAL A 62 -14.58 3.01 7.54
N LYS A 63 -15.30 3.92 6.89
CA LYS A 63 -16.45 3.59 6.05
C LYS A 63 -15.99 3.20 4.63
N GLN A 64 -16.81 2.42 3.96
CA GLN A 64 -16.60 2.08 2.55
C GLN A 64 -16.32 3.33 1.70
N GLY A 65 -15.29 3.24 0.85
CA GLY A 65 -14.93 4.28 -0.10
C GLY A 65 -14.20 5.49 0.48
N GLN A 66 -13.95 5.54 1.80
CA GLN A 66 -13.19 6.62 2.41
C GLN A 66 -11.70 6.59 2.04
N ARG A 67 -11.13 7.78 1.91
CA ARG A 67 -9.69 8.00 1.72
C ARG A 67 -9.07 8.44 3.03
N ILE A 68 -8.18 7.61 3.57
CA ILE A 68 -7.51 7.82 4.85
C ILE A 68 -6.05 8.18 4.58
N ALA A 69 -5.68 9.43 4.82
CA ALA A 69 -4.29 9.86 4.74
C ALA A 69 -3.59 9.64 6.09
N ILE A 70 -2.48 8.93 6.09
CA ILE A 70 -1.67 8.68 7.27
C ILE A 70 -0.43 9.57 7.19
N VAL A 71 -0.31 10.54 8.11
CA VAL A 71 0.77 11.51 8.16
C VAL A 71 1.50 11.46 9.50
N GLY A 72 2.77 11.80 9.50
CA GLY A 72 3.60 11.84 10.70
C GLY A 72 5.09 11.66 10.39
N PRO A 73 5.97 11.94 11.34
CA PRO A 73 7.41 11.79 11.16
C PRO A 73 7.84 10.36 10.86
N THR A 74 9.05 10.21 10.35
CA THR A 74 9.65 8.87 10.15
C THR A 74 9.72 8.12 11.47
N GLY A 75 9.38 6.83 11.47
CA GLY A 75 9.39 5.97 12.66
C GLY A 75 8.17 6.10 13.58
N CYS A 76 7.16 6.93 13.25
CA CYS A 76 5.95 7.08 14.09
C CYS A 76 4.96 5.89 14.03
N GLY A 77 5.23 4.85 13.22
CA GLY A 77 4.38 3.66 13.15
C GLY A 77 3.51 3.52 11.88
N LYS A 78 3.63 4.39 10.88
CA LYS A 78 2.81 4.31 9.63
C LYS A 78 2.92 2.95 8.93
N THR A 79 4.14 2.48 8.69
CA THR A 79 4.38 1.16 8.08
C THR A 79 3.88 0.03 8.98
N THR A 80 3.99 0.16 10.30
CA THR A 80 3.46 -0.81 11.24
C THR A 80 1.95 -0.93 11.13
N LEU A 81 1.22 0.20 11.02
CA LEU A 81 -0.22 0.18 10.82
C LEU A 81 -0.59 -0.57 9.53
N ILE A 82 0.13 -0.32 8.42
CA ILE A 82 -0.06 -1.06 7.16
C ILE A 82 0.18 -2.56 7.35
N ASN A 83 1.24 -2.93 8.05
CA ASN A 83 1.57 -4.33 8.32
C ASN A 83 0.47 -5.03 9.15
N LEU A 84 -0.15 -4.33 10.10
CA LEU A 84 -1.27 -4.85 10.88
C LEU A 84 -2.53 -5.01 10.03
N LEU A 85 -2.87 -4.05 9.18
CA LEU A 85 -4.00 -4.15 8.25
C LEU A 85 -3.88 -5.35 7.30
N MET A 86 -2.66 -5.66 6.84
CA MET A 86 -2.35 -6.81 5.98
C MET A 86 -2.15 -8.12 6.78
N ARG A 87 -2.26 -8.06 8.11
CA ARG A 87 -1.99 -9.18 9.00
C ARG A 87 -0.63 -9.85 8.71
N PHE A 88 0.43 -9.03 8.52
CA PHE A 88 1.81 -9.52 8.59
C PHE A 88 2.24 -9.77 10.04
N TYR A 89 1.53 -9.14 10.98
CA TYR A 89 1.64 -9.35 12.42
C TYR A 89 0.24 -9.35 13.02
N ASP A 90 -0.01 -10.17 14.01
CA ASP A 90 -1.22 -10.11 14.83
C ASP A 90 -1.07 -9.04 15.91
N VAL A 91 -2.14 -8.38 16.28
CA VAL A 91 -2.14 -7.35 17.34
C VAL A 91 -1.90 -8.00 18.70
N ASN A 92 -1.23 -7.28 19.62
CA ASN A 92 -1.00 -7.79 20.99
C ASN A 92 -2.27 -7.65 21.83
N ASP A 93 -3.08 -6.61 21.61
CA ASP A 93 -4.36 -6.36 22.26
C ASP A 93 -5.31 -5.64 21.31
N GLY A 94 -6.61 -5.68 21.61
CA GLY A 94 -7.65 -5.15 20.75
C GLY A 94 -7.96 -6.04 19.54
N LYS A 95 -8.62 -5.47 18.55
CA LYS A 95 -8.97 -6.17 17.31
C LYS A 95 -8.94 -5.26 16.09
N ILE A 96 -8.73 -5.86 14.94
CA ILE A 96 -8.91 -5.26 13.63
C ILE A 96 -9.96 -6.09 12.89
N SER A 97 -11.00 -5.43 12.40
CA SER A 97 -12.07 -6.09 11.64
C SER A 97 -12.16 -5.51 10.23
N VAL A 98 -12.43 -6.36 9.26
CA VAL A 98 -12.72 -6.00 7.86
C VAL A 98 -14.07 -6.56 7.51
N SER A 99 -14.98 -5.71 7.00
CA SER A 99 -16.37 -6.09 6.72
C SER A 99 -17.05 -6.74 7.93
N GLY A 100 -16.75 -6.25 9.15
CA GLY A 100 -17.30 -6.73 10.42
C GLY A 100 -16.70 -8.03 10.97
N ILE A 101 -15.76 -8.67 10.29
CA ILE A 101 -15.10 -9.92 10.71
C ILE A 101 -13.70 -9.60 11.22
N ASP A 102 -13.32 -10.12 12.40
CA ASP A 102 -11.94 -9.99 12.92
C ASP A 102 -10.96 -10.65 11.94
N ILE A 103 -9.90 -9.93 11.57
CA ILE A 103 -8.91 -10.44 10.61
C ILE A 103 -8.21 -11.73 11.06
N ARG A 104 -8.25 -12.05 12.35
CA ARG A 104 -7.71 -13.30 12.91
C ARG A 104 -8.63 -14.50 12.67
N GLU A 105 -9.91 -14.25 12.42
CA GLU A 105 -10.95 -15.27 12.17
C GLU A 105 -11.10 -15.58 10.68
N MET A 106 -10.39 -14.89 9.80
CA MET A 106 -10.41 -15.15 8.35
C MET A 106 -9.05 -15.65 7.84
N THR A 107 -9.06 -16.24 6.64
CA THR A 107 -7.82 -16.66 6.01
C THR A 107 -7.01 -15.43 5.56
N ARG A 108 -5.68 -15.44 5.79
CA ARG A 108 -4.79 -14.37 5.31
C ARG A 108 -4.86 -14.19 3.81
N HIS A 109 -5.07 -15.29 3.08
CA HIS A 109 -5.22 -15.23 1.63
C HIS A 109 -6.42 -14.39 1.21
N SER A 110 -7.61 -14.63 1.77
CA SER A 110 -8.82 -13.86 1.43
C SER A 110 -8.73 -12.41 1.89
N LEU A 111 -8.18 -12.15 3.08
CA LEU A 111 -7.92 -10.80 3.57
C LEU A 111 -7.02 -10.02 2.61
N ARG A 112 -5.85 -10.59 2.26
CA ARG A 112 -4.86 -9.96 1.39
C ARG A 112 -5.36 -9.79 -0.05
N ALA A 113 -6.21 -10.69 -0.53
CA ALA A 113 -6.87 -10.55 -1.84
C ALA A 113 -7.83 -9.36 -1.90
N GLY A 114 -8.40 -8.93 -0.76
CA GLY A 114 -9.22 -7.73 -0.64
C GLY A 114 -8.44 -6.42 -0.78
N TYR A 115 -7.12 -6.43 -0.65
CA TYR A 115 -6.26 -5.26 -0.74
C TYR A 115 -5.45 -5.21 -2.03
N GLY A 116 -5.43 -4.05 -2.68
CA GLY A 116 -4.45 -3.70 -3.71
C GLY A 116 -3.36 -2.83 -3.11
N MET A 117 -2.11 -3.20 -3.32
CA MET A 117 -0.99 -2.50 -2.71
C MET A 117 -0.08 -1.88 -3.77
N VAL A 118 0.20 -0.59 -3.64
CA VAL A 118 1.23 0.11 -4.42
C VAL A 118 2.22 0.72 -3.45
N LEU A 119 3.42 0.14 -3.40
CA LEU A 119 4.49 0.56 -2.51
C LEU A 119 5.43 1.56 -3.18
N GLN A 120 6.24 2.24 -2.37
CA GLN A 120 7.31 3.13 -2.82
C GLN A 120 8.31 2.37 -3.70
N ASP A 121 8.76 1.19 -3.25
CA ASP A 121 9.66 0.34 -4.01
C ASP A 121 8.86 -0.45 -5.04
N THR A 122 9.12 -0.16 -6.31
CA THR A 122 8.47 -0.85 -7.42
C THR A 122 9.17 -2.18 -7.68
N TRP A 123 8.46 -3.28 -7.44
CA TRP A 123 8.97 -4.60 -7.76
C TRP A 123 8.38 -5.13 -9.07
N LEU A 124 9.26 -5.57 -9.98
CA LEU A 124 8.92 -6.18 -11.25
C LEU A 124 9.58 -7.56 -11.34
N LYS A 125 8.84 -8.52 -11.86
CA LYS A 125 9.35 -9.86 -12.14
C LYS A 125 10.08 -9.87 -13.49
N THR A 126 11.16 -10.62 -13.61
CA THR A 126 11.76 -10.95 -14.92
C THR A 126 10.72 -11.65 -15.80
N GLY A 127 10.45 -11.09 -16.98
CA GLY A 127 9.41 -11.54 -17.90
C GLY A 127 8.90 -10.41 -18.79
N THR A 128 7.80 -10.62 -19.49
CA THR A 128 7.19 -9.59 -20.33
C THR A 128 6.43 -8.56 -19.50
N ILE A 129 6.17 -7.37 -20.07
CA ILE A 129 5.31 -6.37 -19.45
C ILE A 129 3.91 -6.93 -19.18
N ARG A 130 3.36 -7.72 -20.13
CA ARG A 130 2.06 -8.37 -19.96
C ARG A 130 2.07 -9.29 -18.75
N GLU A 131 3.06 -10.18 -18.62
CA GLU A 131 3.19 -11.10 -17.47
C GLU A 131 3.29 -10.34 -16.14
N ASN A 132 3.94 -9.19 -16.13
CA ASN A 132 4.00 -8.33 -14.94
C ASN A 132 2.65 -7.71 -14.58
N ILE A 133 1.84 -7.32 -15.57
CA ILE A 133 0.52 -6.73 -15.33
C ILE A 133 -0.47 -7.78 -14.82
N VAL A 134 -0.49 -8.98 -15.43
CA VAL A 134 -1.48 -10.02 -15.10
C VAL A 134 -1.15 -10.84 -13.85
N MET A 135 -0.10 -10.51 -13.10
CA MET A 135 0.33 -11.28 -11.92
C MET A 135 -0.79 -11.57 -10.91
N GLY A 136 -1.69 -10.61 -10.69
CA GLY A 136 -2.80 -10.77 -9.74
C GLY A 136 -4.09 -11.32 -10.39
N LYS A 137 -4.13 -11.40 -11.75
CA LYS A 137 -5.25 -11.91 -12.54
C LYS A 137 -4.72 -12.61 -13.78
N PRO A 138 -4.18 -13.85 -13.67
CA PRO A 138 -3.49 -14.54 -14.76
C PRO A 138 -4.39 -14.86 -15.97
N ASP A 139 -5.69 -14.97 -15.76
CA ASP A 139 -6.75 -15.23 -16.74
C ASP A 139 -7.25 -13.98 -17.48
N ALA A 140 -6.68 -12.81 -17.20
CA ALA A 140 -7.09 -11.56 -17.84
C ALA A 140 -6.86 -11.58 -19.35
N THR A 141 -7.87 -11.12 -20.10
CA THR A 141 -7.79 -10.96 -21.56
C THR A 141 -6.87 -9.79 -21.93
N ASP A 142 -6.43 -9.76 -23.18
CA ASP A 142 -5.59 -8.64 -23.67
C ASP A 142 -6.37 -7.31 -23.69
N GLU A 143 -7.69 -7.37 -23.93
CA GLU A 143 -8.57 -6.20 -23.87
C GLU A 143 -8.64 -5.63 -22.45
N GLU A 144 -8.77 -6.47 -21.42
CA GLU A 144 -8.76 -6.07 -20.01
C GLU A 144 -7.42 -5.44 -19.62
N VAL A 145 -6.31 -6.06 -20.02
CA VAL A 145 -4.96 -5.54 -19.79
C VAL A 145 -4.77 -4.16 -20.43
N ILE A 146 -5.19 -4.00 -21.69
CA ILE A 146 -5.10 -2.74 -22.41
C ILE A 146 -6.01 -1.68 -21.76
N ALA A 147 -7.22 -2.05 -21.36
CA ALA A 147 -8.16 -1.15 -20.71
C ALA A 147 -7.59 -0.63 -19.37
N ALA A 148 -7.06 -1.53 -18.52
CA ALA A 148 -6.40 -1.16 -17.28
C ALA A 148 -5.20 -0.23 -17.51
N ALA A 149 -4.35 -0.54 -18.48
CA ALA A 149 -3.19 0.29 -18.83
C ALA A 149 -3.58 1.68 -19.38
N LYS A 150 -4.68 1.77 -20.13
CA LYS A 150 -5.23 3.06 -20.60
C LYS A 150 -5.76 3.90 -19.44
N ALA A 151 -6.49 3.29 -18.51
CA ALA A 151 -7.08 3.96 -17.36
C ALA A 151 -6.04 4.68 -16.50
N VAL A 152 -4.82 4.13 -16.39
CA VAL A 152 -3.71 4.67 -15.59
C VAL A 152 -2.59 5.30 -16.45
N HIS A 153 -2.85 5.63 -17.71
CA HIS A 153 -1.90 6.27 -18.62
C HIS A 153 -0.62 5.46 -18.95
N ALA A 154 -0.59 4.15 -18.65
CA ALA A 154 0.54 3.28 -18.95
C ALA A 154 0.60 2.86 -20.43
N HIS A 155 -0.55 2.66 -21.09
CA HIS A 155 -0.64 2.20 -22.47
C HIS A 155 0.22 3.01 -23.44
N SER A 156 0.26 4.34 -23.28
CA SER A 156 0.96 5.23 -24.19
C SER A 156 2.47 5.03 -24.25
N PHE A 157 3.12 4.66 -23.14
CA PHE A 157 4.54 4.34 -23.16
C PHE A 157 4.79 2.89 -23.54
N ILE A 158 3.95 1.94 -23.09
CA ILE A 158 4.07 0.52 -23.44
C ILE A 158 4.05 0.34 -24.96
N LYS A 159 3.09 0.98 -25.65
CA LYS A 159 2.96 0.91 -27.11
C LYS A 159 4.19 1.44 -27.88
N ARG A 160 5.03 2.28 -27.24
CA ARG A 160 6.25 2.82 -27.86
C ARG A 160 7.47 1.94 -27.66
N LEU A 161 7.40 0.92 -26.83
CA LEU A 161 8.46 -0.07 -26.69
C LEU A 161 8.51 -0.98 -27.92
N PRO A 162 9.69 -1.54 -28.25
CA PRO A 162 9.88 -2.30 -29.50
C PRO A 162 8.86 -3.44 -29.70
N GLU A 163 8.53 -4.17 -28.62
CA GLU A 163 7.59 -5.30 -28.65
C GLU A 163 6.30 -5.00 -27.86
N GLY A 164 6.05 -3.72 -27.50
CA GLY A 164 4.87 -3.31 -26.75
C GLY A 164 4.70 -4.09 -25.46
N TYR A 165 3.55 -4.74 -25.27
CA TYR A 165 3.26 -5.57 -24.08
C TYR A 165 4.11 -6.82 -23.96
N ASN A 166 4.70 -7.30 -25.07
CA ASN A 166 5.59 -8.46 -25.09
C ASN A 166 7.06 -8.08 -24.82
N THR A 167 7.35 -6.78 -24.64
CA THR A 167 8.70 -6.33 -24.29
C THR A 167 9.15 -7.02 -23.00
N PHE A 168 10.30 -7.71 -23.09
CA PHE A 168 10.90 -8.43 -21.98
C PHE A 168 11.66 -7.45 -21.07
N ILE A 169 11.45 -7.56 -19.78
CA ILE A 169 12.11 -6.76 -18.74
C ILE A 169 12.73 -7.67 -17.68
N THR A 170 13.79 -7.20 -17.06
CA THR A 170 14.46 -7.84 -15.92
C THR A 170 13.94 -7.24 -14.61
N GLU A 171 14.32 -7.81 -13.47
CA GLU A 171 13.88 -7.33 -12.13
C GLU A 171 14.26 -5.87 -11.86
N ASP A 172 15.35 -5.38 -12.46
CA ASP A 172 15.74 -3.98 -12.41
C ASP A 172 14.87 -3.07 -13.31
N GLY A 173 13.98 -3.66 -14.11
CA GLY A 173 13.03 -2.99 -14.99
C GLY A 173 13.51 -2.72 -16.40
N GLY A 174 14.67 -3.28 -16.84
CA GLY A 174 15.05 -3.34 -18.25
C GLY A 174 15.08 -2.00 -19.00
N GLY A 175 15.55 -0.93 -18.35
CA GLY A 175 15.62 0.42 -18.97
C GLY A 175 14.37 1.27 -18.83
N LEU A 176 13.34 0.80 -18.12
CA LEU A 176 12.18 1.62 -17.77
C LEU A 176 12.55 2.68 -16.72
N SER A 177 12.01 3.90 -16.87
CA SER A 177 12.15 4.92 -15.83
C SER A 177 11.38 4.53 -14.57
N GLN A 178 11.74 5.11 -13.40
CA GLN A 178 11.06 4.84 -12.13
C GLN A 178 9.54 5.12 -12.23
N GLY A 179 9.14 6.20 -12.91
CA GLY A 179 7.73 6.50 -13.12
C GLY A 179 7.01 5.48 -14.02
N GLN A 180 7.69 4.93 -15.03
CA GLN A 180 7.12 3.86 -15.87
C GLN A 180 6.92 2.56 -15.07
N LYS A 181 7.90 2.20 -14.22
CA LYS A 181 7.78 1.05 -13.31
C LYS A 181 6.59 1.23 -12.36
N GLN A 182 6.43 2.42 -11.79
CA GLN A 182 5.31 2.72 -10.90
C GLN A 182 3.96 2.63 -11.62
N LEU A 183 3.85 3.15 -12.85
CA LEU A 183 2.64 3.01 -13.66
C LEU A 183 2.32 1.54 -13.97
N LEU A 184 3.30 0.66 -14.16
CA LEU A 184 3.07 -0.79 -14.30
C LEU A 184 2.52 -1.41 -13.02
N CYS A 185 3.07 -1.06 -11.86
CA CYS A 185 2.55 -1.52 -10.56
C CYS A 185 1.10 -1.04 -10.34
N ILE A 186 0.78 0.22 -10.68
CA ILE A 186 -0.59 0.74 -10.61
C ILE A 186 -1.50 0.00 -11.59
N THR A 187 -1.03 -0.32 -12.82
CA THR A 187 -1.79 -1.08 -13.82
C THR A 187 -2.16 -2.46 -13.31
N ARG A 188 -1.23 -3.14 -12.62
CA ARG A 188 -1.45 -4.44 -11.98
C ARG A 188 -2.61 -4.39 -10.99
N VAL A 189 -2.62 -3.39 -10.10
CA VAL A 189 -3.68 -3.21 -9.10
C VAL A 189 -5.00 -2.78 -9.75
N MET A 190 -4.95 -1.93 -10.79
CA MET A 190 -6.13 -1.53 -11.56
C MET A 190 -6.82 -2.72 -12.22
N LEU A 191 -6.06 -3.69 -12.75
CA LEU A 191 -6.58 -4.89 -13.39
C LEU A 191 -7.29 -5.82 -12.40
N CYS A 192 -6.75 -5.96 -11.17
CA CYS A 192 -7.32 -6.81 -10.13
C CYS A 192 -8.60 -6.26 -9.50
N HIS A 193 -8.82 -4.96 -9.56
CA HIS A 193 -10.00 -4.27 -9.06
C HIS A 193 -10.34 -4.53 -7.58
N PRO A 194 -9.37 -4.50 -6.65
CA PRO A 194 -9.62 -4.77 -5.24
C PRO A 194 -10.50 -3.68 -4.60
N PRO A 195 -11.36 -4.01 -3.62
CA PRO A 195 -12.23 -3.05 -2.92
C PRO A 195 -11.47 -2.10 -1.99
N MET A 196 -10.30 -2.50 -1.52
CA MET A 196 -9.47 -1.70 -0.61
C MET A 196 -8.07 -1.48 -1.19
N LEU A 197 -7.45 -0.37 -0.84
CA LEU A 197 -6.13 0.03 -1.33
C LEU A 197 -5.21 0.43 -0.19
N ILE A 198 -3.93 0.07 -0.36
CA ILE A 198 -2.83 0.59 0.44
C ILE A 198 -1.83 1.24 -0.52
N LEU A 199 -1.62 2.54 -0.35
CA LEU A 199 -0.81 3.34 -1.25
C LEU A 199 0.32 4.02 -0.47
N ASP A 200 1.56 3.85 -0.93
CA ASP A 200 2.71 4.61 -0.42
C ASP A 200 3.21 5.56 -1.50
N GLU A 201 3.03 6.86 -1.28
CA GLU A 201 3.25 7.91 -2.28
C GLU A 201 4.68 8.45 -2.35
N ALA A 202 5.65 7.82 -1.73
CA ALA A 202 7.02 8.32 -1.80
C ALA A 202 7.56 8.24 -3.24
N THR A 203 7.66 9.39 -3.91
CA THR A 203 8.16 9.54 -5.27
C THR A 203 9.31 10.55 -5.30
N SER A 204 10.47 10.18 -4.78
CA SER A 204 11.69 10.93 -5.04
C SER A 204 12.24 10.54 -6.42
N SER A 205 12.55 11.52 -7.27
CA SER A 205 13.27 11.35 -8.55
C SER A 205 12.44 11.01 -9.79
N ILE A 206 11.18 11.46 -9.87
CA ILE A 206 10.33 11.34 -11.08
C ILE A 206 10.18 12.73 -11.72
N ASP A 207 10.26 12.80 -13.06
CA ASP A 207 10.00 14.05 -13.78
C ASP A 207 8.56 14.52 -13.59
N THR A 208 8.34 15.84 -13.59
CA THR A 208 7.05 16.47 -13.30
C THR A 208 5.91 15.98 -14.20
N ARG A 209 6.17 15.70 -15.48
CA ARG A 209 5.14 15.24 -16.42
C ARG A 209 4.68 13.82 -16.10
N THR A 210 5.60 12.94 -15.76
CA THR A 210 5.29 11.56 -15.35
C THR A 210 4.64 11.55 -13.97
N GLU A 211 5.05 12.45 -13.08
CA GLU A 211 4.45 12.63 -11.77
C GLU A 211 2.96 12.97 -11.86
N ILE A 212 2.56 13.91 -12.72
CA ILE A 212 1.15 14.25 -12.93
C ILE A 212 0.35 13.02 -13.42
N LYS A 213 0.93 12.18 -14.29
CA LYS A 213 0.27 10.95 -14.75
C LYS A 213 0.07 9.96 -13.62
N ILE A 214 1.06 9.80 -12.75
CA ILE A 214 0.98 8.92 -11.58
C ILE A 214 -0.09 9.42 -10.60
N GLN A 215 -0.17 10.73 -10.35
CA GLN A 215 -1.23 11.31 -9.51
C GLN A 215 -2.62 11.05 -10.08
N ASN A 216 -2.81 11.26 -11.40
CA ASN A 216 -4.07 10.96 -12.07
C ASN A 216 -4.40 9.45 -12.01
N ALA A 217 -3.39 8.59 -12.14
CA ALA A 217 -3.55 7.15 -12.01
C ALA A 217 -3.97 6.74 -10.60
N PHE A 218 -3.37 7.31 -9.55
CA PHE A 218 -3.79 7.09 -8.16
C PHE A 218 -5.21 7.60 -7.92
N ALA A 219 -5.54 8.82 -8.36
CA ALA A 219 -6.89 9.37 -8.23
C ALA A 219 -7.93 8.42 -8.87
N LYS A 220 -7.64 7.92 -10.08
CA LYS A 220 -8.50 6.95 -10.78
C LYS A 220 -8.58 5.62 -10.06
N LEU A 221 -7.47 5.14 -9.50
CA LEU A 221 -7.41 3.89 -8.74
C LEU A 221 -8.27 3.96 -7.47
N MET A 222 -8.30 5.10 -6.79
CA MET A 222 -9.04 5.31 -5.54
C MET A 222 -10.55 5.53 -5.70
N GLU A 223 -11.06 5.75 -6.92
CA GLU A 223 -12.49 6.00 -7.15
C GLU A 223 -13.35 4.85 -6.60
N GLY A 224 -14.22 5.15 -5.63
CA GLY A 224 -15.16 4.21 -5.02
C GLY A 224 -14.54 3.15 -4.11
N ARG A 225 -13.25 3.26 -3.75
CA ARG A 225 -12.51 2.27 -2.95
C ARG A 225 -12.01 2.85 -1.66
N THR A 226 -12.08 2.07 -0.60
CA THR A 226 -11.46 2.42 0.68
C THR A 226 -9.94 2.44 0.51
N SER A 227 -9.29 3.56 0.86
CA SER A 227 -7.88 3.76 0.55
C SER A 227 -7.10 4.26 1.77
N PHE A 228 -6.09 3.50 2.18
CA PHE A 228 -5.11 3.91 3.18
C PHE A 228 -3.88 4.43 2.46
N ILE A 229 -3.50 5.68 2.71
CA ILE A 229 -2.47 6.37 1.95
C ILE A 229 -1.41 6.88 2.92
N VAL A 230 -0.18 6.35 2.82
CA VAL A 230 0.98 6.98 3.46
C VAL A 230 1.32 8.21 2.63
N ALA A 231 0.79 9.35 3.08
CA ALA A 231 0.80 10.55 2.27
C ALA A 231 2.09 11.36 2.48
N HIS A 232 2.77 11.61 1.37
CA HIS A 232 3.94 12.48 1.28
C HIS A 232 3.67 13.74 0.45
N ARG A 233 2.44 13.89 -0.08
CA ARG A 233 2.04 14.99 -0.97
C ARG A 233 0.88 15.77 -0.38
N LEU A 234 0.97 17.08 -0.54
CA LEU A 234 -0.04 18.00 -0.06
C LEU A 234 -1.42 17.74 -0.66
N SER A 235 -1.50 17.54 -1.98
CA SER A 235 -2.76 17.31 -2.68
C SER A 235 -3.50 16.07 -2.18
N THR A 236 -2.78 14.99 -1.86
CA THR A 236 -3.36 13.76 -1.32
C THR A 236 -3.90 13.98 0.09
N ILE A 237 -3.16 14.71 0.92
CA ILE A 237 -3.57 15.03 2.30
C ILE A 237 -4.82 15.90 2.28
N GLN A 238 -4.86 16.94 1.44
CA GLN A 238 -6.00 17.86 1.35
C GLN A 238 -7.29 17.20 0.87
N ASN A 239 -7.18 16.20 -0.02
CA ASN A 239 -8.32 15.50 -0.61
C ASN A 239 -8.73 14.22 0.16
N ALA A 240 -8.12 13.95 1.31
CA ALA A 240 -8.49 12.82 2.15
C ALA A 240 -9.75 13.13 2.96
N ASP A 241 -10.62 12.13 3.11
CA ASP A 241 -11.82 12.23 3.95
C ASP A 241 -11.45 12.25 5.43
N VAL A 242 -10.39 11.52 5.79
CA VAL A 242 -9.84 11.44 7.14
C VAL A 242 -8.31 11.52 7.07
N ILE A 243 -7.74 12.37 7.88
CA ILE A 243 -6.30 12.46 8.10
C ILE A 243 -6.00 11.92 9.49
N LEU A 244 -5.14 10.91 9.56
CA LEU A 244 -4.59 10.36 10.80
C LEU A 244 -3.20 10.95 11.02
N VAL A 245 -3.06 11.74 12.06
CA VAL A 245 -1.77 12.33 12.44
C VAL A 245 -1.14 11.44 13.49
N MET A 246 -0.08 10.74 13.10
CA MET A 246 0.63 9.80 13.96
C MET A 246 1.90 10.41 14.53
N LYS A 247 2.12 10.22 15.83
CA LYS A 247 3.36 10.55 16.52
C LYS A 247 3.62 9.54 17.63
N ASP A 248 4.83 9.02 17.70
CA ASP A 248 5.26 8.08 18.74
C ASP A 248 4.29 6.89 18.92
N GLY A 249 3.78 6.34 17.79
CA GLY A 249 2.87 5.21 17.77
C GLY A 249 1.41 5.51 18.11
N LYS A 250 1.04 6.77 18.35
CA LYS A 250 -0.33 7.18 18.71
C LYS A 250 -0.95 8.05 17.63
N ILE A 251 -2.27 7.97 17.48
CA ILE A 251 -3.02 9.03 16.80
C ILE A 251 -3.12 10.20 17.75
N ILE A 252 -2.46 11.31 17.40
CA ILE A 252 -2.50 12.53 18.21
C ILE A 252 -3.57 13.52 17.72
N GLU A 253 -3.92 13.45 16.44
CA GLU A 253 -4.99 14.23 15.84
C GLU A 253 -5.68 13.41 14.75
N GLN A 254 -6.99 13.60 14.61
CA GLN A 254 -7.81 13.01 13.56
C GLN A 254 -8.87 14.01 13.10
N GLY A 255 -9.14 14.06 11.80
CA GLY A 255 -10.14 14.94 11.18
C GLY A 255 -9.85 15.16 9.71
N ASN A 256 -10.61 16.01 9.05
CA ASN A 256 -10.31 16.46 7.69
C ASN A 256 -9.27 17.61 7.70
N HIS A 257 -8.86 18.04 6.51
CA HIS A 257 -7.85 19.08 6.34
C HIS A 257 -8.23 20.40 7.03
N GLU A 258 -9.45 20.87 6.84
CA GLU A 258 -9.93 22.16 7.38
C GLU A 258 -10.04 22.10 8.90
N GLU A 259 -10.62 21.03 9.44
CA GLU A 259 -10.75 20.81 10.89
C GLU A 259 -9.39 20.79 11.58
N LEU A 260 -8.41 20.11 11.00
CA LEU A 260 -7.07 19.99 11.60
C LEU A 260 -6.27 21.29 11.51
N LEU A 261 -6.44 22.06 10.43
CA LEU A 261 -5.85 23.40 10.35
C LEU A 261 -6.44 24.34 11.39
N ALA A 262 -7.77 24.31 11.57
CA ALA A 262 -8.48 25.16 12.56
C ALA A 262 -8.04 24.86 14.01
N LYS A 263 -7.65 23.62 14.32
CA LYS A 263 -7.11 23.22 15.64
C LYS A 263 -5.75 23.83 15.95
N GLN A 264 -5.02 24.32 14.95
CA GLN A 264 -3.65 24.89 15.08
C GLN A 264 -2.69 23.96 15.85
N GLY A 265 -2.89 22.64 15.75
CA GLY A 265 -2.14 21.62 16.44
C GLY A 265 -0.89 21.15 15.70
N PHE A 266 -0.51 19.91 15.93
CA PHE A 266 0.66 19.29 15.30
C PHE A 266 0.54 19.23 13.78
N TYR A 267 -0.67 18.90 13.26
CA TYR A 267 -0.92 18.88 11.82
C TYR A 267 -0.70 20.25 11.18
N ALA A 268 -1.22 21.33 11.77
CA ALA A 268 -1.06 22.67 11.23
C ALA A 268 0.43 23.08 11.18
N ASN A 269 1.20 22.75 12.22
CA ASN A 269 2.65 23.00 12.24
C ASN A 269 3.38 22.15 11.19
N LEU A 270 3.03 20.88 11.03
CA LEU A 270 3.59 19.99 10.00
C LEU A 270 3.29 20.54 8.60
N TYR A 271 2.06 20.96 8.37
CA TYR A 271 1.61 21.55 7.12
C TYR A 271 2.40 22.81 6.78
N GLN A 272 2.52 23.74 7.73
CA GLN A 272 3.27 24.98 7.53
C GLN A 272 4.76 24.74 7.26
N SER A 273 5.38 23.79 7.96
CA SER A 273 6.81 23.48 7.81
C SER A 273 7.16 22.79 6.49
N GLN A 274 6.27 21.96 5.97
CA GLN A 274 6.54 21.12 4.79
C GLN A 274 5.93 21.68 3.49
N PHE A 275 4.82 22.40 3.57
CA PHE A 275 4.00 22.72 2.40
C PHE A 275 3.64 24.20 2.24
N ALA A 276 3.64 25.01 3.28
CA ALA A 276 3.37 26.43 3.19
C ALA A 276 4.70 27.19 2.96
N LYS A 277 5.17 27.13 1.70
CA LYS A 277 6.25 28.00 1.19
C LYS A 277 5.68 28.98 0.20
#